data_1fb53b9ae43b8c683d9233801153bc01
#
_entry.id   1fb53b9ae43b8c683d9233801153bc01
#
_cell.length_a   1.000
_cell.length_b   1.000
_cell.length_c   1.000
_cell.angle_alpha   90.00
_cell.angle_beta   90.00
_cell.angle_gamma   90.00
#
_symmetry.space_group_name_H-M   'P 1'
#
loop_
_entity.id
_entity.type
_entity.pdbx_description
1 polymer ?
#
loop_
_entity_poly.entity_id
_entity_poly.type
_entity_poly.pdbx_seq_one_letter_code
_entity_poly.pdbx_strand_id
1 'polypeptide(L)'
;MATPFLSSEEYDERAHQLYNDGQYDEALTVLREGLTLYPNSVELHVGIGYAQLAREEYAWARRSFEQALVLEPEHEDGLAGLGETLLKLGQDEAATRCFHRTLELGYADDVDLMLQVGRSLFREASLRDRTEYFEAAKEFFETAIQQVPDSAEAVACVGYAQHRLGDDEAAIGSLRRSLQLDTDHAEARIYLANILYDQGEYEAALYHFERTNPDDHWDELGIWRLIELKRSLYHLEENDPELKPWDERLSELAGDLDEVDTMLMELDARSGADTAPAAEAARGQLELFGSLLSSLAEQRQAPEHQIIVVSDGTGFDGSWEEIVRRMRDEQGNPSHTLREHMSSVSQHGFRETGVRIPTHDAESFIRGSAEAGLLRIVR
;
A
#
# COMPACT_ATOMS: atom_id res chain seq x y z
N MET A 1 45.34 -13.99 24.10
CA MET A 1 45.58 -13.51 22.73
C MET A 1 44.69 -12.30 22.57
N ALA A 2 45.26 -11.13 22.21
CA ALA A 2 44.41 -9.98 21.91
C ALA A 2 43.56 -10.34 20.68
N THR A 3 42.25 -10.20 20.78
CA THR A 3 41.36 -10.24 19.61
C THR A 3 41.84 -9.19 18.62
N PRO A 4 42.08 -9.51 17.35
CA PRO A 4 42.44 -8.50 16.37
C PRO A 4 41.35 -7.42 16.39
N PHE A 5 41.72 -6.15 16.45
CA PHE A 5 40.78 -5.05 16.30
C PHE A 5 40.27 -5.12 14.89
N LEU A 6 38.94 -5.28 14.75
CA LEU A 6 38.27 -5.19 13.45
C LEU A 6 38.35 -3.72 12.95
N SER A 7 38.51 -3.54 11.64
CA SER A 7 38.37 -2.23 11.00
C SER A 7 36.90 -1.76 10.97
N SER A 8 36.66 -0.49 10.64
CA SER A 8 35.29 -0.01 10.43
C SER A 8 34.56 -0.78 9.32
N GLU A 9 35.26 -1.12 8.25
CA GLU A 9 34.76 -1.92 7.14
C GLU A 9 34.37 -3.34 7.58
N GLU A 10 35.20 -4.01 8.40
CA GLU A 10 34.89 -5.34 8.92
C GLU A 10 33.68 -5.34 9.88
N TYR A 11 33.46 -4.24 10.65
CA TYR A 11 32.26 -4.07 11.45
C TYR A 11 31.03 -3.89 10.56
N ASP A 12 31.14 -3.08 9.51
CA ASP A 12 30.07 -2.82 8.55
C ASP A 12 29.68 -4.08 7.78
N GLU A 13 30.63 -4.79 7.18
CA GLU A 13 30.40 -6.07 6.48
C GLU A 13 29.68 -7.10 7.37
N ARG A 14 30.13 -7.23 8.61
CA ARG A 14 29.49 -8.15 9.56
C ARG A 14 28.07 -7.74 9.90
N ALA A 15 27.84 -6.46 10.10
CA ALA A 15 26.51 -5.94 10.38
C ALA A 15 25.57 -6.09 9.18
N HIS A 16 26.10 -5.89 7.97
CA HIS A 16 25.37 -6.08 6.73
C HIS A 16 24.93 -7.55 6.54
N GLN A 17 25.77 -8.52 6.87
CA GLN A 17 25.40 -9.94 6.87
C GLN A 17 24.24 -10.21 7.84
N LEU A 18 24.34 -9.72 9.09
CA LEU A 18 23.28 -9.86 10.10
C LEU A 18 21.99 -9.17 9.67
N TYR A 19 22.08 -8.01 9.03
CA TYR A 19 20.96 -7.30 8.48
C TYR A 19 20.22 -8.11 7.40
N ASN A 20 20.96 -8.72 6.48
CA ASN A 20 20.40 -9.57 5.42
C ASN A 20 19.75 -10.84 5.98
N ASP A 21 20.23 -11.34 7.11
CA ASP A 21 19.64 -12.47 7.84
C ASP A 21 18.43 -12.05 8.70
N GLY A 22 18.01 -10.77 8.66
CA GLY A 22 16.92 -10.23 9.46
C GLY A 22 17.25 -10.02 10.94
N GLN A 23 18.51 -10.20 11.34
CA GLN A 23 18.99 -10.09 12.73
C GLN A 23 19.35 -8.63 13.07
N TYR A 24 18.36 -7.75 13.05
CA TYR A 24 18.57 -6.30 13.18
C TYR A 24 19.12 -5.89 14.56
N ASP A 25 18.78 -6.60 15.65
CA ASP A 25 19.29 -6.34 17.00
C ASP A 25 20.78 -6.62 17.13
N GLU A 26 21.21 -7.74 16.56
CA GLU A 26 22.60 -8.14 16.51
C GLU A 26 23.40 -7.21 15.60
N ALA A 27 22.85 -6.82 14.44
CA ALA A 27 23.46 -5.84 13.54
C ALA A 27 23.69 -4.50 14.27
N LEU A 28 22.67 -3.97 14.97
CA LEU A 28 22.79 -2.75 15.78
C LEU A 28 23.86 -2.87 16.86
N THR A 29 24.01 -4.04 17.48
CA THR A 29 25.02 -4.27 18.51
C THR A 29 26.42 -4.17 17.90
N VAL A 30 26.66 -4.84 16.78
CA VAL A 30 27.93 -4.81 16.05
C VAL A 30 28.29 -3.41 15.59
N LEU A 31 27.34 -2.69 15.00
CA LEU A 31 27.52 -1.31 14.52
C LEU A 31 27.85 -0.34 15.67
N ARG A 32 27.17 -0.45 16.81
CA ARG A 32 27.44 0.37 17.99
C ARG A 32 28.82 0.07 18.59
N GLU A 33 29.25 -1.19 18.62
CA GLU A 33 30.60 -1.56 19.01
C GLU A 33 31.64 -0.91 18.08
N GLY A 34 31.40 -0.99 16.75
CA GLY A 34 32.23 -0.32 15.75
C GLY A 34 32.34 1.18 15.98
N LEU A 35 31.21 1.87 16.24
CA LEU A 35 31.21 3.31 16.51
C LEU A 35 31.92 3.71 17.80
N THR A 36 32.08 2.83 18.79
CA THR A 36 32.93 3.14 19.96
C THR A 36 34.38 3.28 19.59
N LEU A 37 34.83 2.62 18.53
CA LEU A 37 36.21 2.65 18.03
C LEU A 37 36.35 3.66 16.87
N TYR A 38 35.32 3.76 16.03
CA TYR A 38 35.30 4.58 14.81
C TYR A 38 34.11 5.55 14.80
N PRO A 39 34.08 6.55 15.72
CA PRO A 39 32.90 7.40 15.91
C PRO A 39 32.55 8.30 14.71
N ASN A 40 33.47 8.43 13.76
CA ASN A 40 33.27 9.23 12.55
C ASN A 40 33.13 8.35 11.27
N SER A 41 32.90 7.06 11.40
CA SER A 41 32.60 6.23 10.22
C SER A 41 31.17 6.52 9.73
N VAL A 42 31.08 6.95 8.48
CA VAL A 42 29.81 7.28 7.80
C VAL A 42 29.01 6.00 7.58
N GLU A 43 29.67 4.94 7.11
CA GLU A 43 29.09 3.63 6.81
C GLU A 43 28.39 3.04 8.05
N LEU A 44 29.06 3.10 9.22
CA LEU A 44 28.47 2.59 10.46
C LEU A 44 27.24 3.41 10.91
N HIS A 45 27.22 4.72 10.70
CA HIS A 45 26.04 5.54 10.96
C HIS A 45 24.91 5.22 9.98
N VAL A 46 25.21 5.00 8.70
CA VAL A 46 24.26 4.58 7.65
C VAL A 46 23.70 3.20 7.99
N GLY A 47 24.55 2.22 8.32
CA GLY A 47 24.13 0.89 8.73
C GLY A 47 23.18 0.90 9.94
N ILE A 48 23.47 1.72 10.98
CA ILE A 48 22.56 1.91 12.11
C ILE A 48 21.23 2.49 11.64
N GLY A 49 21.25 3.46 10.73
CA GLY A 49 20.05 4.07 10.16
C GLY A 49 19.13 3.04 9.50
N TYR A 50 19.70 2.18 8.64
CA TYR A 50 18.94 1.10 7.98
C TYR A 50 18.43 0.04 8.97
N ALA A 51 19.26 -0.40 9.92
CA ALA A 51 18.82 -1.36 10.93
C ALA A 51 17.69 -0.83 11.81
N GLN A 52 17.71 0.48 12.15
CA GLN A 52 16.62 1.15 12.86
C GLN A 52 15.39 1.34 12.00
N LEU A 53 15.56 1.63 10.70
CA LEU A 53 14.46 1.75 9.74
C LEU A 53 13.72 0.41 9.58
N ALA A 54 14.47 -0.70 9.46
CA ALA A 54 13.90 -2.04 9.39
C ALA A 54 13.13 -2.44 10.68
N ARG A 55 13.50 -1.87 11.82
CA ARG A 55 12.80 -2.04 13.10
C ARG A 55 11.66 -1.03 13.31
N GLU A 56 11.35 -0.21 12.33
CA GLU A 56 10.36 0.87 12.40
C GLU A 56 10.67 1.96 13.45
N GLU A 57 11.93 2.04 13.87
CA GLU A 57 12.43 3.05 14.81
C GLU A 57 12.75 4.37 14.07
N TYR A 58 11.78 4.92 13.33
CA TYR A 58 11.95 6.01 12.35
C TYR A 58 12.63 7.27 12.92
N ALA A 59 12.32 7.65 14.16
CA ALA A 59 12.92 8.83 14.78
C ALA A 59 14.43 8.64 15.04
N TRP A 60 14.85 7.44 15.37
CA TRP A 60 16.25 7.08 15.57
C TRP A 60 16.97 6.90 14.23
N ALA A 61 16.33 6.23 13.26
CA ALA A 61 16.86 6.08 11.91
C ALA A 61 17.17 7.45 11.28
N ARG A 62 16.23 8.39 11.35
CA ARG A 62 16.44 9.77 10.92
C ARG A 62 17.69 10.39 11.52
N ARG A 63 17.86 10.25 12.85
CA ARG A 63 19.02 10.84 13.53
C ARG A 63 20.34 10.20 13.09
N SER A 64 20.35 8.89 12.84
CA SER A 64 21.54 8.17 12.40
C SER A 64 21.94 8.60 10.99
N PHE A 65 21.00 8.72 10.06
CA PHE A 65 21.26 9.25 8.71
C PHE A 65 21.67 10.74 8.73
N GLU A 66 21.03 11.56 9.56
CA GLU A 66 21.46 12.95 9.77
C GLU A 66 22.91 13.04 10.28
N GLN A 67 23.35 12.13 11.16
CA GLN A 67 24.73 12.08 11.61
C GLN A 67 25.69 11.65 10.49
N ALA A 68 25.34 10.67 9.67
CA ALA A 68 26.09 10.29 8.48
C ALA A 68 26.27 11.49 7.54
N LEU A 69 25.20 12.21 7.24
CA LEU A 69 25.21 13.39 6.36
C LEU A 69 25.88 14.64 6.97
N VAL A 70 26.03 14.71 8.29
CA VAL A 70 26.90 15.72 8.92
C VAL A 70 28.37 15.44 8.66
N LEU A 71 28.74 14.16 8.60
CA LEU A 71 30.12 13.73 8.31
C LEU A 71 30.42 13.82 6.82
N GLU A 72 29.49 13.33 5.99
CA GLU A 72 29.56 13.36 4.53
C GLU A 72 28.21 13.79 3.92
N PRO A 73 28.06 15.10 3.60
CA PRO A 73 26.77 15.66 3.15
C PRO A 73 26.26 15.16 1.80
N GLU A 74 27.12 14.48 1.04
CA GLU A 74 26.81 13.98 -0.31
C GLU A 74 26.76 12.46 -0.36
N HIS A 75 26.73 11.77 0.80
CA HIS A 75 26.66 10.32 0.85
C HIS A 75 25.33 9.82 0.32
N GLU A 76 25.35 9.01 -0.74
CA GLU A 76 24.18 8.52 -1.49
C GLU A 76 23.22 7.72 -0.63
N ASP A 77 23.70 6.68 0.06
CA ASP A 77 22.89 5.84 0.95
C ASP A 77 22.34 6.63 2.15
N GLY A 78 23.12 7.60 2.65
CA GLY A 78 22.67 8.51 3.70
C GLY A 78 21.48 9.36 3.24
N LEU A 79 21.50 9.87 2.01
CA LEU A 79 20.42 10.64 1.42
C LEU A 79 19.20 9.76 1.12
N ALA A 80 19.41 8.57 0.54
CA ALA A 80 18.33 7.62 0.23
C ALA A 80 17.63 7.13 1.50
N GLY A 81 18.41 6.68 2.51
CA GLY A 81 17.88 6.22 3.79
C GLY A 81 17.17 7.32 4.59
N LEU A 82 17.70 8.56 4.56
CA LEU A 82 17.00 9.71 5.15
C LEU A 82 15.69 9.98 4.42
N GLY A 83 15.70 9.96 3.09
CA GLY A 83 14.49 10.14 2.26
C GLY A 83 13.41 9.12 2.60
N GLU A 84 13.76 7.83 2.63
CA GLU A 84 12.85 6.76 3.01
C GLU A 84 12.30 6.94 4.43
N THR A 85 13.16 7.27 5.39
CA THR A 85 12.75 7.54 6.77
C THR A 85 11.79 8.72 6.88
N LEU A 86 12.03 9.78 6.10
CA LEU A 86 11.17 10.97 6.07
C LEU A 86 9.79 10.65 5.46
N LEU A 87 9.71 9.78 4.45
CA LEU A 87 8.43 9.26 3.93
C LEU A 87 7.64 8.56 5.04
N LYS A 88 8.29 7.66 5.80
CA LYS A 88 7.66 6.96 6.93
C LYS A 88 7.15 7.93 8.02
N LEU A 89 7.84 9.06 8.20
CA LEU A 89 7.44 10.11 9.13
C LEU A 89 6.40 11.10 8.55
N GLY A 90 5.96 10.91 7.30
CA GLY A 90 5.01 11.81 6.63
C GLY A 90 5.60 13.17 6.23
N GLN A 91 6.93 13.27 6.12
CA GLN A 91 7.63 14.48 5.74
C GLN A 91 7.97 14.48 4.24
N ASP A 92 6.95 14.40 3.43
CA ASP A 92 6.98 14.10 1.99
C ASP A 92 7.87 15.03 1.18
N GLU A 93 7.74 16.37 1.37
CA GLU A 93 8.57 17.35 0.67
C GLU A 93 10.06 17.23 1.01
N ALA A 94 10.38 16.90 2.26
CA ALA A 94 11.76 16.71 2.67
C ALA A 94 12.34 15.43 2.11
N ALA A 95 11.56 14.35 2.08
CA ALA A 95 11.92 13.09 1.46
C ALA A 95 12.22 13.25 -0.03
N THR A 96 11.32 13.90 -0.77
CA THR A 96 11.49 14.17 -2.20
C THR A 96 12.77 14.96 -2.47
N ARG A 97 13.08 15.97 -1.63
CA ARG A 97 14.35 16.72 -1.76
C ARG A 97 15.58 15.85 -1.55
N CYS A 98 15.55 14.90 -0.60
CA CYS A 98 16.66 13.96 -0.40
C CYS A 98 16.86 13.09 -1.66
N PHE A 99 15.79 12.52 -2.22
CA PHE A 99 15.87 11.70 -3.42
C PHE A 99 16.34 12.48 -4.66
N HIS A 100 15.79 13.66 -4.92
CA HIS A 100 16.28 14.46 -6.03
C HIS A 100 17.74 14.91 -5.85
N ARG A 101 18.19 15.07 -4.60
CA ARG A 101 19.58 15.40 -4.34
C ARG A 101 20.55 14.32 -4.82
N THR A 102 20.17 13.04 -4.79
CA THR A 102 21.01 11.96 -5.34
C THR A 102 21.20 12.12 -6.85
N LEU A 103 20.15 12.50 -7.58
CA LEU A 103 20.23 12.77 -9.04
C LEU A 103 21.08 14.01 -9.33
N GLU A 104 20.93 15.10 -8.56
CA GLU A 104 21.71 16.34 -8.72
C GLU A 104 23.21 16.13 -8.49
N LEU A 105 23.56 15.21 -7.57
CA LEU A 105 24.94 14.86 -7.27
C LEU A 105 25.59 13.94 -8.32
N GLY A 106 24.79 13.40 -9.23
CA GLY A 106 25.26 12.57 -10.33
C GLY A 106 25.22 11.06 -10.08
N TYR A 107 24.54 10.61 -9.01
CA TYR A 107 24.36 9.17 -8.70
C TYR A 107 23.31 8.47 -9.59
N ALA A 108 22.92 9.10 -10.69
CA ALA A 108 22.01 8.51 -11.67
C ALA A 108 22.57 7.24 -12.33
N ASP A 109 23.88 7.02 -12.29
CA ASP A 109 24.57 5.82 -12.78
C ASP A 109 24.58 4.67 -11.76
N ASP A 110 24.25 4.92 -10.52
CA ASP A 110 24.02 3.90 -9.50
C ASP A 110 22.62 3.29 -9.65
N VAL A 111 22.57 2.15 -10.33
CA VAL A 111 21.31 1.46 -10.66
C VAL A 111 20.62 0.93 -9.40
N ASP A 112 21.38 0.42 -8.44
CA ASP A 112 20.85 -0.16 -7.20
C ASP A 112 20.21 0.95 -6.35
N LEU A 113 20.86 2.10 -6.25
CA LEU A 113 20.32 3.28 -5.58
C LEU A 113 19.01 3.76 -6.25
N MET A 114 18.98 3.82 -7.60
CA MET A 114 17.77 4.22 -8.33
C MET A 114 16.62 3.26 -8.08
N LEU A 115 16.89 1.96 -8.08
CA LEU A 115 15.88 0.94 -7.78
C LEU A 115 15.42 1.03 -6.32
N GLN A 116 16.30 1.26 -5.37
CA GLN A 116 15.98 1.42 -3.96
C GLN A 116 15.04 2.61 -3.72
N VAL A 117 15.40 3.78 -4.24
CA VAL A 117 14.58 4.99 -4.13
C VAL A 117 13.20 4.79 -4.80
N GLY A 118 13.20 4.25 -6.02
CA GLY A 118 11.97 3.95 -6.73
C GLY A 118 11.05 3.00 -5.97
N ARG A 119 11.59 1.92 -5.39
CA ARG A 119 10.82 0.98 -4.56
C ARG A 119 10.29 1.61 -3.29
N SER A 120 11.06 2.49 -2.64
CA SER A 120 10.60 3.20 -1.44
C SER A 120 9.42 4.10 -1.75
N LEU A 121 9.49 4.86 -2.85
CA LEU A 121 8.38 5.68 -3.35
C LEU A 121 7.16 4.83 -3.74
N PHE A 122 7.38 3.73 -4.48
CA PHE A 122 6.31 2.84 -4.92
C PHE A 122 5.56 2.21 -3.74
N ARG A 123 6.27 1.76 -2.71
CA ARG A 123 5.69 1.19 -1.49
C ARG A 123 4.83 2.19 -0.75
N GLU A 124 5.33 3.43 -0.56
CA GLU A 124 4.56 4.48 0.09
C GLU A 124 3.36 4.94 -0.76
N ALA A 125 3.50 4.97 -2.09
CA ALA A 125 2.39 5.20 -3.01
C ALA A 125 1.27 4.19 -2.82
N SER A 126 1.63 2.90 -2.69
CA SER A 126 0.67 1.81 -2.48
C SER A 126 -0.03 1.87 -1.13
N LEU A 127 0.69 2.25 -0.06
CA LEU A 127 0.14 2.36 1.30
C LEU A 127 -0.79 3.57 1.48
N ARG A 128 -0.54 4.67 0.76
CA ARG A 128 -1.25 5.94 0.95
C ARG A 128 -2.14 6.33 -0.23
N ASP A 129 -2.21 5.49 -1.25
CA ASP A 129 -2.95 5.74 -2.50
C ASP A 129 -2.57 7.08 -3.17
N ARG A 130 -1.25 7.36 -3.27
CA ARG A 130 -0.68 8.61 -3.76
C ARG A 130 -0.11 8.45 -5.17
N THR A 131 -0.88 8.85 -6.17
CA THR A 131 -0.52 8.71 -7.61
C THR A 131 0.80 9.40 -7.94
N GLU A 132 1.08 10.57 -7.36
CA GLU A 132 2.32 11.32 -7.60
C GLU A 132 3.59 10.57 -7.21
N TYR A 133 3.51 9.63 -6.26
CA TYR A 133 4.66 8.80 -5.89
C TYR A 133 4.89 7.65 -6.86
N PHE A 134 3.83 7.13 -7.52
CA PHE A 134 4.02 6.18 -8.62
C PHE A 134 4.70 6.83 -9.82
N GLU A 135 4.37 8.09 -10.13
CA GLU A 135 5.05 8.86 -11.18
C GLU A 135 6.52 9.08 -10.83
N ALA A 136 6.82 9.52 -9.60
CA ALA A 136 8.19 9.69 -9.14
C ALA A 136 8.97 8.36 -9.12
N ALA A 137 8.37 7.28 -8.62
CA ALA A 137 9.00 5.95 -8.64
C ALA A 137 9.35 5.51 -10.05
N LYS A 138 8.44 5.71 -11.01
CA LYS A 138 8.66 5.40 -12.42
C LYS A 138 9.84 6.17 -12.99
N GLU A 139 10.02 7.46 -12.65
CA GLU A 139 11.16 8.28 -13.10
C GLU A 139 12.51 7.66 -12.65
N PHE A 140 12.60 7.22 -11.39
CA PHE A 140 13.80 6.55 -10.87
C PHE A 140 14.04 5.20 -11.56
N PHE A 141 13.01 4.40 -11.79
CA PHE A 141 13.12 3.14 -12.51
C PHE A 141 13.54 3.34 -13.99
N GLU A 142 12.99 4.36 -14.66
CA GLU A 142 13.39 4.73 -16.01
C GLU A 142 14.85 5.21 -16.06
N THR A 143 15.33 5.92 -15.03
CA THR A 143 16.73 6.31 -14.90
C THR A 143 17.62 5.06 -14.79
N ALA A 144 17.25 4.07 -13.99
CA ALA A 144 17.95 2.79 -13.92
C ALA A 144 18.03 2.07 -15.29
N ILE A 145 16.95 2.05 -16.07
CA ILE A 145 16.92 1.47 -17.42
C ILE A 145 17.83 2.23 -18.38
N GLN A 146 17.98 3.55 -18.25
CA GLN A 146 18.89 4.32 -19.10
C GLN A 146 20.34 3.90 -18.92
N GLN A 147 20.72 3.49 -17.72
CA GLN A 147 22.06 3.00 -17.40
C GLN A 147 22.24 1.52 -17.78
N VAL A 148 21.27 0.69 -17.42
CA VAL A 148 21.28 -0.75 -17.72
C VAL A 148 20.00 -1.14 -18.47
N PRO A 149 19.97 -0.99 -19.81
CA PRO A 149 18.76 -1.25 -20.61
C PRO A 149 18.25 -2.69 -20.57
N ASP A 150 19.12 -3.64 -20.19
CA ASP A 150 18.80 -5.07 -20.12
C ASP A 150 18.56 -5.54 -18.67
N SER A 151 18.35 -4.64 -17.71
CA SER A 151 17.92 -4.98 -16.37
C SER A 151 16.45 -5.43 -16.38
N ALA A 152 16.22 -6.74 -16.25
CA ALA A 152 14.89 -7.31 -16.18
C ALA A 152 14.08 -6.72 -15.02
N GLU A 153 14.74 -6.51 -13.89
CA GLU A 153 14.16 -5.95 -12.68
C GLU A 153 13.73 -4.50 -12.85
N ALA A 154 14.61 -3.63 -13.38
CA ALA A 154 14.25 -2.23 -13.61
C ALA A 154 13.06 -2.11 -14.58
N VAL A 155 13.06 -2.94 -15.64
CA VAL A 155 11.96 -2.99 -16.62
C VAL A 155 10.67 -3.48 -15.96
N ALA A 156 10.72 -4.48 -15.06
CA ALA A 156 9.56 -4.94 -14.31
C ALA A 156 9.00 -3.83 -13.40
N CYS A 157 9.87 -3.14 -12.65
CA CYS A 157 9.49 -2.03 -11.78
C CYS A 157 8.77 -0.89 -12.53
N VAL A 158 9.21 -0.57 -13.77
CA VAL A 158 8.47 0.36 -14.63
C VAL A 158 7.09 -0.18 -14.96
N GLY A 159 6.98 -1.48 -15.29
CA GLY A 159 5.69 -2.13 -15.55
C GLY A 159 4.74 -2.07 -14.34
N TYR A 160 5.25 -2.28 -13.12
CA TYR A 160 4.44 -2.15 -11.90
C TYR A 160 3.93 -0.73 -11.71
N ALA A 161 4.79 0.28 -11.91
CA ALA A 161 4.40 1.67 -11.79
C ALA A 161 3.38 2.09 -12.87
N GLN A 162 3.55 1.63 -14.12
CA GLN A 162 2.60 1.87 -15.21
C GLN A 162 1.22 1.31 -14.89
N HIS A 163 1.14 0.07 -14.39
CA HIS A 163 -0.13 -0.53 -13.96
C HIS A 163 -0.80 0.30 -12.86
N ARG A 164 -0.06 0.71 -11.83
CA ARG A 164 -0.60 1.54 -10.74
C ARG A 164 -1.04 2.94 -11.22
N LEU A 165 -0.51 3.42 -12.31
CA LEU A 165 -0.91 4.65 -12.99
C LEU A 165 -2.09 4.45 -13.96
N GLY A 166 -2.57 3.21 -14.13
CA GLY A 166 -3.70 2.86 -15.00
C GLY A 166 -3.33 2.68 -16.47
N ASP A 167 -2.03 2.62 -16.81
CA ASP A 167 -1.54 2.34 -18.16
C ASP A 167 -1.21 0.86 -18.32
N ASP A 168 -2.26 0.02 -18.32
CA ASP A 168 -2.12 -1.43 -18.39
C ASP A 168 -1.50 -1.91 -19.71
N GLU A 169 -1.73 -1.20 -20.82
CA GLU A 169 -1.15 -1.56 -22.12
C GLU A 169 0.38 -1.40 -22.09
N ALA A 170 0.88 -0.29 -21.57
CA ALA A 170 2.31 -0.08 -21.39
C ALA A 170 2.89 -1.07 -20.35
N ALA A 171 2.18 -1.32 -19.25
CA ALA A 171 2.58 -2.25 -18.21
C ALA A 171 2.79 -3.66 -18.76
N ILE A 172 1.83 -4.20 -19.54
CA ILE A 172 1.94 -5.50 -20.22
C ILE A 172 3.17 -5.53 -21.12
N GLY A 173 3.43 -4.43 -21.87
CA GLY A 173 4.61 -4.32 -22.72
C GLY A 173 5.92 -4.41 -21.94
N SER A 174 6.02 -3.67 -20.84
CA SER A 174 7.19 -3.66 -19.96
C SER A 174 7.40 -5.02 -19.28
N LEU A 175 6.35 -5.62 -18.72
CA LEU A 175 6.43 -6.92 -18.05
C LEU A 175 6.80 -8.05 -19.01
N ARG A 176 6.29 -8.04 -20.25
CA ARG A 176 6.70 -8.99 -21.28
C ARG A 176 8.18 -8.81 -21.67
N ARG A 177 8.65 -7.56 -21.73
CA ARG A 177 10.08 -7.29 -21.99
C ARG A 177 10.94 -7.79 -20.82
N SER A 178 10.55 -7.56 -19.57
CA SER A 178 11.24 -8.10 -18.41
C SER A 178 11.36 -9.63 -18.49
N LEU A 179 10.25 -10.34 -18.81
CA LEU A 179 10.23 -11.79 -18.98
C LEU A 179 11.00 -12.31 -20.21
N GLN A 180 11.32 -11.46 -21.19
CA GLN A 180 12.24 -11.80 -22.28
C GLN A 180 13.70 -11.70 -21.83
N LEU A 181 14.01 -10.78 -20.92
CA LEU A 181 15.35 -10.60 -20.35
C LEU A 181 15.65 -11.64 -19.28
N ASP A 182 14.68 -11.92 -18.43
CA ASP A 182 14.73 -12.96 -17.41
C ASP A 182 13.42 -13.76 -17.39
N THR A 183 13.49 -15.00 -17.91
CA THR A 183 12.33 -15.89 -17.98
C THR A 183 11.86 -16.39 -16.62
N ASP A 184 12.68 -16.30 -15.60
CA ASP A 184 12.40 -16.83 -14.26
C ASP A 184 11.97 -15.74 -13.28
N HIS A 185 11.78 -14.50 -13.76
CA HIS A 185 11.31 -13.38 -12.95
C HIS A 185 9.85 -13.59 -12.49
N ALA A 186 9.68 -14.26 -11.34
CA ALA A 186 8.38 -14.68 -10.82
C ALA A 186 7.45 -13.51 -10.56
N GLU A 187 7.93 -12.44 -9.94
CA GLU A 187 7.12 -11.26 -9.60
C GLU A 187 6.54 -10.59 -10.87
N ALA A 188 7.37 -10.36 -11.89
CA ALA A 188 6.89 -9.80 -13.16
C ALA A 188 5.83 -10.70 -13.82
N ARG A 189 5.98 -12.00 -13.66
CA ARG A 189 5.03 -13.01 -14.18
C ARG A 189 3.70 -12.94 -13.45
N ILE A 190 3.71 -12.82 -12.11
CA ILE A 190 2.50 -12.69 -11.29
C ILE A 190 1.77 -11.38 -11.61
N TYR A 191 2.50 -10.26 -11.70
CA TYR A 191 1.89 -8.99 -12.09
C TYR A 191 1.24 -9.05 -13.48
N LEU A 192 1.94 -9.61 -14.47
CA LEU A 192 1.41 -9.78 -15.82
C LEU A 192 0.14 -10.66 -15.82
N ALA A 193 0.17 -11.76 -15.07
CA ALA A 193 -0.97 -12.65 -14.95
C ALA A 193 -2.18 -11.96 -14.32
N ASN A 194 -1.96 -11.15 -13.28
CA ASN A 194 -3.01 -10.39 -12.63
C ASN A 194 -3.65 -9.35 -13.58
N ILE A 195 -2.85 -8.61 -14.34
CA ILE A 195 -3.36 -7.65 -15.32
C ILE A 195 -4.18 -8.35 -16.41
N LEU A 196 -3.67 -9.46 -16.94
CA LEU A 196 -4.38 -10.24 -17.97
C LEU A 196 -5.70 -10.83 -17.44
N TYR A 197 -5.73 -11.27 -16.17
CA TYR A 197 -6.96 -11.73 -15.53
C TYR A 197 -8.00 -10.59 -15.45
N ASP A 198 -7.61 -9.40 -15.03
CA ASP A 198 -8.50 -8.24 -14.93
C ASP A 198 -9.03 -7.78 -16.31
N GLN A 199 -8.28 -8.04 -17.39
CA GLN A 199 -8.71 -7.82 -18.77
C GLN A 199 -9.61 -8.94 -19.33
N GLY A 200 -9.82 -10.05 -18.59
CA GLY A 200 -10.60 -11.20 -19.03
C GLY A 200 -9.83 -12.17 -19.94
N GLU A 201 -8.51 -11.98 -20.10
CA GLU A 201 -7.63 -12.84 -20.89
C GLU A 201 -7.20 -14.07 -20.06
N TYR A 202 -8.19 -14.89 -19.67
CA TYR A 202 -8.06 -15.94 -18.67
C TYR A 202 -7.06 -17.05 -19.03
N GLU A 203 -7.02 -17.49 -20.30
CA GLU A 203 -6.06 -18.50 -20.74
C GLU A 203 -4.62 -17.98 -20.69
N ALA A 204 -4.42 -16.71 -21.06
CA ALA A 204 -3.11 -16.07 -20.99
C ALA A 204 -2.68 -15.84 -19.52
N ALA A 205 -3.60 -15.44 -18.67
CA ALA A 205 -3.36 -15.29 -17.23
C ALA A 205 -2.94 -16.64 -16.61
N LEU A 206 -3.70 -17.71 -16.87
CA LEU A 206 -3.39 -19.05 -16.39
C LEU A 206 -2.03 -19.53 -16.89
N TYR A 207 -1.70 -19.31 -18.17
CA TYR A 207 -0.38 -19.64 -18.73
C TYR A 207 0.76 -19.03 -17.92
N HIS A 208 0.62 -17.80 -17.44
CA HIS A 208 1.64 -17.14 -16.63
C HIS A 208 1.62 -17.64 -15.18
N PHE A 209 0.48 -17.75 -14.53
CA PHE A 209 0.38 -18.28 -13.18
C PHE A 209 0.94 -19.71 -13.03
N GLU A 210 0.69 -20.61 -13.97
CA GLU A 210 1.21 -21.99 -13.93
C GLU A 210 2.74 -22.10 -14.01
N ARG A 211 3.42 -21.01 -14.33
CA ARG A 211 4.89 -20.92 -14.39
C ARG A 211 5.49 -20.26 -13.17
N THR A 212 4.71 -20.13 -12.12
CA THR A 212 5.15 -19.70 -10.80
C THR A 212 5.01 -20.86 -9.81
N ASN A 213 5.71 -20.77 -8.69
CA ASN A 213 5.56 -21.69 -7.58
C ASN A 213 4.71 -21.03 -6.48
N PRO A 214 4.08 -21.81 -5.58
CA PRO A 214 3.36 -21.25 -4.46
C PRO A 214 4.19 -20.24 -3.64
N ASP A 215 5.48 -20.53 -3.41
CA ASP A 215 6.40 -19.69 -2.63
C ASP A 215 6.74 -18.35 -3.32
N ASP A 216 6.52 -18.23 -4.63
CA ASP A 216 6.73 -16.98 -5.36
C ASP A 216 5.63 -15.93 -5.05
N HIS A 217 4.51 -16.37 -4.47
CA HIS A 217 3.39 -15.51 -4.14
C HIS A 217 3.50 -14.97 -2.72
N TRP A 218 3.49 -13.65 -2.59
CA TRP A 218 3.58 -12.89 -1.35
C TRP A 218 2.23 -12.34 -0.87
N ASP A 219 1.17 -12.49 -1.69
CA ASP A 219 -0.21 -12.17 -1.34
C ASP A 219 -1.17 -13.28 -1.82
N GLU A 220 -2.38 -13.24 -1.31
CA GLU A 220 -3.41 -14.24 -1.60
C GLU A 220 -4.02 -14.08 -3.00
N LEU A 221 -3.98 -12.87 -3.57
CA LEU A 221 -4.75 -12.52 -4.76
C LEU A 221 -4.36 -13.37 -5.98
N GLY A 222 -3.06 -13.49 -6.24
CA GLY A 222 -2.56 -14.29 -7.36
C GLY A 222 -2.91 -15.78 -7.23
N ILE A 223 -2.86 -16.31 -6.01
CA ILE A 223 -3.21 -17.71 -5.72
C ILE A 223 -4.72 -17.95 -5.91
N TRP A 224 -5.57 -17.07 -5.38
CA TRP A 224 -7.02 -17.15 -5.57
C TRP A 224 -7.40 -17.18 -7.04
N ARG A 225 -6.84 -16.29 -7.85
CA ARG A 225 -7.07 -16.22 -9.29
C ARG A 225 -6.60 -17.47 -10.02
N LEU A 226 -5.42 -18.00 -9.66
CA LEU A 226 -4.91 -19.24 -10.23
C LEU A 226 -5.83 -20.42 -9.92
N ILE A 227 -6.24 -20.59 -8.66
CA ILE A 227 -7.16 -21.67 -8.25
C ILE A 227 -8.49 -21.55 -9.01
N GLU A 228 -9.06 -20.35 -9.08
CA GLU A 228 -10.30 -20.09 -9.82
C GLU A 228 -10.17 -20.46 -11.31
N LEU A 229 -9.08 -20.03 -11.96
CA LEU A 229 -8.82 -20.34 -13.36
C LEU A 229 -8.63 -21.85 -13.60
N LYS A 230 -7.87 -22.53 -12.75
CA LYS A 230 -7.70 -23.99 -12.85
C LYS A 230 -9.03 -24.73 -12.70
N ARG A 231 -9.84 -24.34 -11.73
CA ARG A 231 -11.17 -24.93 -11.52
C ARG A 231 -12.10 -24.68 -12.71
N SER A 232 -12.11 -23.48 -13.24
CA SER A 232 -13.01 -23.11 -14.35
C SER A 232 -12.58 -23.69 -15.68
N LEU A 233 -11.30 -23.60 -16.04
CA LEU A 233 -10.80 -24.01 -17.36
C LEU A 233 -10.47 -25.51 -17.44
N TYR A 234 -9.97 -26.11 -16.36
CA TYR A 234 -9.64 -27.54 -16.31
C TYR A 234 -10.72 -28.38 -15.64
N HIS A 235 -11.81 -27.75 -15.15
CA HIS A 235 -12.92 -28.41 -14.47
C HIS A 235 -12.48 -29.23 -13.24
N LEU A 236 -11.48 -28.70 -12.47
CA LEU A 236 -11.00 -29.34 -11.26
C LEU A 236 -12.02 -29.22 -10.14
N GLU A 237 -12.14 -30.26 -9.33
CA GLU A 237 -12.93 -30.21 -8.10
C GLU A 237 -12.16 -29.46 -6.99
N GLU A 238 -12.89 -29.02 -5.96
CA GLU A 238 -12.33 -28.22 -4.86
C GLU A 238 -11.19 -28.90 -4.10
N ASN A 239 -11.25 -30.23 -3.98
CA ASN A 239 -10.24 -31.04 -3.29
C ASN A 239 -9.26 -31.72 -4.26
N ASP A 240 -9.08 -31.19 -5.46
CA ASP A 240 -8.17 -31.80 -6.44
C ASP A 240 -6.72 -31.72 -5.92
N PRO A 241 -5.96 -32.84 -5.99
CA PRO A 241 -4.58 -32.87 -5.52
C PRO A 241 -3.66 -31.83 -6.18
N GLU A 242 -4.00 -31.37 -7.37
CA GLU A 242 -3.24 -30.34 -8.09
C GLU A 242 -3.37 -28.95 -7.46
N LEU A 243 -4.46 -28.69 -6.75
CA LEU A 243 -4.70 -27.42 -6.06
C LEU A 243 -4.05 -27.38 -4.67
N LYS A 244 -3.78 -28.55 -4.08
CA LYS A 244 -3.31 -28.67 -2.70
C LYS A 244 -2.09 -27.79 -2.34
N PRO A 245 -1.00 -27.68 -3.13
CA PRO A 245 0.12 -26.83 -2.80
C PRO A 245 -0.25 -25.32 -2.73
N TRP A 246 -1.23 -24.93 -3.54
CA TRP A 246 -1.74 -23.56 -3.59
C TRP A 246 -2.65 -23.26 -2.40
N ASP A 247 -3.50 -24.23 -2.00
CA ASP A 247 -4.34 -24.12 -0.81
C ASP A 247 -3.49 -24.09 0.48
N GLU A 248 -2.41 -24.87 0.54
CA GLU A 248 -1.45 -24.84 1.65
C GLU A 248 -0.80 -23.46 1.75
N ARG A 249 -0.30 -22.92 0.62
CA ARG A 249 0.29 -21.58 0.60
C ARG A 249 -0.69 -20.48 0.96
N LEU A 250 -1.92 -20.58 0.48
CA LEU A 250 -3.00 -19.65 0.83
C LEU A 250 -3.26 -19.65 2.34
N SER A 251 -3.28 -20.83 2.97
CA SER A 251 -3.43 -20.97 4.41
C SER A 251 -2.26 -20.36 5.19
N GLU A 252 -1.04 -20.48 4.69
CA GLU A 252 0.14 -19.85 5.29
C GLU A 252 0.08 -18.31 5.22
N LEU A 253 -0.35 -17.75 4.07
CA LEU A 253 -0.48 -16.32 3.86
C LEU A 253 -1.61 -15.70 4.70
N ALA A 254 -2.72 -16.45 4.87
CA ALA A 254 -3.82 -16.03 5.73
C ALA A 254 -3.40 -15.92 7.21
N GLY A 255 -2.28 -16.55 7.58
CA GLY A 255 -1.78 -16.56 8.94
C GLY A 255 -2.60 -17.45 9.88
N ASP A 256 -2.22 -17.48 11.13
CA ASP A 256 -3.03 -18.11 12.17
C ASP A 256 -4.34 -17.31 12.31
N LEU A 257 -5.46 -18.02 12.15
CA LEU A 257 -6.79 -17.45 12.42
C LEU A 257 -6.74 -16.74 13.76
N ASP A 258 -7.18 -15.50 13.82
CA ASP A 258 -7.27 -14.81 15.10
C ASP A 258 -8.25 -15.57 16.02
N GLU A 259 -8.22 -15.28 17.32
CA GLU A 259 -9.07 -15.97 18.29
C GLU A 259 -10.57 -15.86 17.94
N VAL A 260 -10.96 -14.81 17.21
CA VAL A 260 -12.34 -14.56 16.77
C VAL A 260 -12.71 -15.46 15.60
N ASP A 261 -11.84 -15.62 14.61
CA ASP A 261 -12.05 -16.50 13.47
C ASP A 261 -12.08 -17.96 13.91
N THR A 262 -11.17 -18.35 14.82
CA THR A 262 -11.17 -19.69 15.43
C THR A 262 -12.47 -19.95 16.18
N MET A 263 -12.96 -18.98 16.94
CA MET A 263 -14.24 -19.07 17.66
C MET A 263 -15.44 -19.14 16.70
N LEU A 264 -15.43 -18.41 15.59
CA LEU A 264 -16.48 -18.47 14.55
C LEU A 264 -16.50 -19.81 13.87
N MET A 265 -15.35 -20.38 13.50
CA MET A 265 -15.27 -21.75 12.93
C MET A 265 -15.75 -22.81 13.90
N GLU A 266 -15.42 -22.70 15.20
CA GLU A 266 -15.94 -23.60 16.24
C GLU A 266 -17.47 -23.50 16.40
N LEU A 267 -18.03 -22.30 16.27
CA LEU A 267 -19.47 -22.07 16.32
C LEU A 267 -20.19 -22.69 15.11
N ASP A 268 -19.64 -22.54 13.92
CA ASP A 268 -20.16 -23.13 12.69
C ASP A 268 -20.09 -24.68 12.73
N ALA A 269 -18.97 -25.23 13.20
CA ALA A 269 -18.83 -26.67 13.40
C ALA A 269 -19.81 -27.24 14.42
N ARG A 270 -20.12 -26.48 15.47
CA ARG A 270 -21.14 -26.86 16.49
C ARG A 270 -22.56 -26.71 15.99
N SER A 271 -22.84 -25.78 15.09
CA SER A 271 -24.16 -25.58 14.48
C SER A 271 -24.55 -26.69 13.51
N GLY A 272 -23.56 -27.40 12.93
CA GLY A 272 -23.75 -28.59 12.08
C GLY A 272 -23.96 -29.93 12.84
N ALA A 273 -23.77 -29.94 14.16
CA ALA A 273 -23.97 -31.15 14.95
C ALA A 273 -25.41 -31.20 15.49
N ASP A 274 -26.21 -32.10 14.93
CA ASP A 274 -27.62 -32.39 15.25
C ASP A 274 -27.81 -32.89 16.69
N THR A 275 -27.70 -32.00 17.71
CA THR A 275 -28.17 -32.24 19.08
C THR A 275 -29.01 -31.06 19.55
N ALA A 276 -30.31 -31.30 19.65
CA ALA A 276 -31.35 -30.29 19.93
C ALA A 276 -31.07 -29.28 21.08
N PRO A 277 -30.47 -29.65 22.23
CA PRO A 277 -30.20 -28.68 23.29
C PRO A 277 -28.97 -27.80 23.05
N ALA A 278 -27.99 -28.26 22.23
CA ALA A 278 -26.82 -27.48 21.87
C ALA A 278 -27.15 -26.48 20.74
N ALA A 279 -28.05 -26.84 19.83
CA ALA A 279 -28.55 -25.97 18.77
C ALA A 279 -29.40 -24.79 19.33
N GLU A 280 -30.10 -24.99 20.42
CA GLU A 280 -30.92 -23.94 21.07
C GLU A 280 -30.04 -22.95 21.84
N ALA A 281 -28.97 -23.43 22.50
CA ALA A 281 -27.97 -22.59 23.14
C ALA A 281 -27.11 -21.82 22.14
N ALA A 282 -26.75 -22.47 21.02
CA ALA A 282 -26.02 -21.82 19.92
C ALA A 282 -26.86 -20.77 19.18
N ARG A 283 -28.17 -21.03 18.98
CA ARG A 283 -29.10 -20.01 18.44
C ARG A 283 -29.23 -18.80 19.34
N GLY A 284 -29.32 -19.00 20.67
CA GLY A 284 -29.35 -17.88 21.62
C GLY A 284 -28.05 -17.06 21.63
N GLN A 285 -26.90 -17.72 21.44
CA GLN A 285 -25.62 -17.04 21.29
C GLN A 285 -25.50 -16.34 19.93
N LEU A 286 -25.91 -16.98 18.83
CA LEU A 286 -25.95 -16.38 17.48
C LEU A 286 -26.92 -15.18 17.41
N GLU A 287 -28.08 -15.23 18.10
CA GLU A 287 -28.98 -14.08 18.20
C GLU A 287 -28.34 -12.94 19.00
N LEU A 288 -27.56 -13.24 20.05
CA LEU A 288 -26.84 -12.24 20.85
C LEU A 288 -25.69 -11.63 20.03
N PHE A 289 -24.92 -12.43 19.28
CA PHE A 289 -23.86 -11.97 18.38
C PHE A 289 -24.41 -11.27 17.14
N GLY A 290 -25.51 -11.77 16.57
CA GLY A 290 -26.21 -11.12 15.49
C GLY A 290 -26.70 -9.73 15.88
N SER A 291 -27.24 -9.56 17.09
CA SER A 291 -27.63 -8.25 17.61
C SER A 291 -26.43 -7.34 17.91
N LEU A 292 -25.30 -7.91 18.37
CA LEU A 292 -24.06 -7.19 18.61
C LEU A 292 -23.41 -6.75 17.27
N LEU A 293 -23.34 -7.65 16.30
CA LEU A 293 -22.83 -7.34 14.96
C LEU A 293 -23.74 -6.35 14.23
N SER A 294 -25.05 -6.47 14.41
CA SER A 294 -26.01 -5.47 13.88
C SER A 294 -25.83 -4.12 14.55
N SER A 295 -25.63 -4.09 15.87
CA SER A 295 -25.38 -2.83 16.60
C SER A 295 -24.01 -2.23 16.28
N LEU A 296 -22.98 -3.06 16.03
CA LEU A 296 -21.67 -2.62 15.55
C LEU A 296 -21.71 -2.18 14.08
N ALA A 297 -22.52 -2.85 13.24
CA ALA A 297 -22.76 -2.43 11.86
C ALA A 297 -23.59 -1.14 11.84
N GLU A 298 -24.58 -0.98 12.70
CA GLU A 298 -25.31 0.26 12.89
C GLU A 298 -24.44 1.37 13.48
N GLN A 299 -23.47 1.07 14.36
CA GLN A 299 -22.49 2.04 14.83
C GLN A 299 -21.46 2.42 13.75
N ARG A 300 -21.12 1.50 12.84
CA ARG A 300 -20.31 1.80 11.64
C ARG A 300 -21.09 2.51 10.55
N GLN A 301 -22.43 2.37 10.56
CA GLN A 301 -23.38 3.10 9.69
C GLN A 301 -23.99 4.33 10.38
N ALA A 302 -23.55 4.72 11.59
CA ALA A 302 -23.86 6.04 12.08
C ALA A 302 -23.35 7.05 11.06
N PRO A 303 -24.23 7.90 10.50
CA PRO A 303 -23.85 8.83 9.45
C PRO A 303 -22.66 9.64 9.93
N GLU A 304 -21.59 9.69 9.12
CA GLU A 304 -20.39 10.45 9.46
C GLU A 304 -20.75 11.92 9.70
N HIS A 305 -21.73 12.40 8.92
CA HIS A 305 -22.20 13.78 8.98
C HIS A 305 -23.71 13.85 8.88
N GLN A 306 -24.28 14.91 9.45
CA GLN A 306 -25.69 15.25 9.33
C GLN A 306 -25.85 16.75 9.06
N ILE A 307 -26.64 17.10 8.06
CA ILE A 307 -27.00 18.48 7.72
C ILE A 307 -28.51 18.70 7.71
N ILE A 308 -28.92 19.95 7.89
CA ILE A 308 -30.30 20.38 7.73
C ILE A 308 -30.32 21.57 6.76
N VAL A 309 -31.12 21.50 5.72
CA VAL A 309 -31.34 22.61 4.79
C VAL A 309 -32.23 23.64 5.48
N VAL A 310 -31.80 24.92 5.48
CA VAL A 310 -32.50 25.97 6.24
C VAL A 310 -33.84 26.37 5.66
N SER A 311 -34.02 26.28 4.33
CA SER A 311 -35.21 26.73 3.64
C SER A 311 -36.45 25.88 3.91
N ASP A 312 -36.32 24.57 4.07
CA ASP A 312 -37.42 23.61 4.20
C ASP A 312 -37.27 22.65 5.39
N GLY A 313 -36.15 22.69 6.08
CA GLY A 313 -35.86 21.81 7.22
C GLY A 313 -35.51 20.38 6.85
N THR A 314 -35.25 20.08 5.56
CA THR A 314 -34.90 18.74 5.10
C THR A 314 -33.55 18.33 5.66
N GLY A 315 -33.49 17.15 6.26
CA GLY A 315 -32.28 16.57 6.83
C GLY A 315 -31.64 15.54 5.90
N PHE A 316 -30.31 15.60 5.79
CA PHE A 316 -29.52 14.61 5.06
C PHE A 316 -28.40 14.08 5.96
N ASP A 317 -28.09 12.79 5.83
CA ASP A 317 -27.06 12.10 6.61
C ASP A 317 -26.21 11.20 5.70
N GLY A 318 -24.96 10.95 6.09
CA GLY A 318 -24.01 10.12 5.36
C GLY A 318 -22.64 10.78 5.23
N SER A 319 -21.82 10.29 4.31
CA SER A 319 -20.59 10.97 3.87
C SER A 319 -20.94 12.26 3.11
N TRP A 320 -19.99 13.19 3.01
CA TRP A 320 -20.23 14.46 2.28
C TRP A 320 -20.72 14.26 0.85
N GLU A 321 -20.17 13.28 0.13
CA GLU A 321 -20.61 12.97 -1.23
C GLU A 321 -22.02 12.38 -1.29
N GLU A 322 -22.37 11.49 -0.35
CA GLU A 322 -23.72 10.93 -0.26
C GLU A 322 -24.77 12.00 0.05
N ILE A 323 -24.44 12.93 0.94
CA ILE A 323 -25.28 14.07 1.25
C ILE A 323 -25.55 14.89 0.00
N VAL A 324 -24.52 15.29 -0.74
CA VAL A 324 -24.66 16.07 -1.98
C VAL A 324 -25.44 15.28 -3.05
N ARG A 325 -25.23 13.95 -3.13
CA ARG A 325 -25.98 13.08 -4.05
C ARG A 325 -27.47 13.05 -3.72
N ARG A 326 -27.80 12.86 -2.45
CA ARG A 326 -29.20 12.86 -1.99
C ARG A 326 -29.87 14.23 -2.19
N MET A 327 -29.18 15.34 -1.91
CA MET A 327 -29.66 16.69 -2.21
C MET A 327 -29.97 16.88 -3.68
N ARG A 328 -29.10 16.40 -4.59
CA ARG A 328 -29.34 16.43 -6.04
C ARG A 328 -30.58 15.65 -6.44
N ASP A 329 -30.71 14.44 -5.91
CA ASP A 329 -31.80 13.52 -6.28
C ASP A 329 -33.16 14.04 -5.79
N GLU A 330 -33.20 14.66 -4.61
CA GLU A 330 -34.42 15.25 -4.04
C GLU A 330 -34.86 16.53 -4.77
N GLN A 331 -33.90 17.29 -5.33
CA GLN A 331 -34.21 18.44 -6.18
C GLN A 331 -34.67 18.07 -7.61
N GLY A 332 -34.84 16.77 -7.90
CA GLY A 332 -35.41 16.26 -9.14
C GLY A 332 -34.46 16.33 -10.36
N ASN A 333 -33.14 16.43 -10.14
CA ASN A 333 -32.14 16.49 -11.18
C ASN A 333 -31.16 15.28 -11.18
N PRO A 334 -31.62 14.02 -11.18
CA PRO A 334 -30.76 12.85 -11.09
C PRO A 334 -29.84 12.67 -12.30
N SER A 335 -30.10 13.37 -13.41
CA SER A 335 -29.23 13.32 -14.60
C SER A 335 -28.02 14.26 -14.54
N HIS A 336 -27.96 15.16 -13.57
CA HIS A 336 -26.81 16.04 -13.39
C HIS A 336 -25.67 15.30 -12.67
N THR A 337 -24.45 15.60 -13.06
CA THR A 337 -23.28 15.19 -12.27
C THR A 337 -23.27 15.93 -10.92
N LEU A 338 -22.60 15.40 -9.91
CA LEU A 338 -22.48 16.10 -8.61
C LEU A 338 -21.87 17.49 -8.78
N ARG A 339 -20.91 17.65 -9.68
CA ARG A 339 -20.25 18.93 -9.95
C ARG A 339 -21.19 19.95 -10.59
N GLU A 340 -22.03 19.52 -11.52
CA GLU A 340 -23.07 20.36 -12.13
C GLU A 340 -24.12 20.80 -11.09
N HIS A 341 -24.54 19.88 -10.23
CA HIS A 341 -25.44 20.18 -9.13
C HIS A 341 -24.84 21.21 -8.17
N MET A 342 -23.62 20.97 -7.66
CA MET A 342 -22.92 21.91 -6.77
C MET A 342 -22.75 23.28 -7.42
N SER A 343 -22.43 23.33 -8.72
CA SER A 343 -22.27 24.59 -9.46
C SER A 343 -23.58 25.34 -9.58
N SER A 344 -24.70 24.64 -9.84
CA SER A 344 -26.04 25.22 -9.92
C SER A 344 -26.47 25.83 -8.58
N VAL A 345 -26.30 25.06 -7.50
CA VAL A 345 -26.63 25.51 -6.12
C VAL A 345 -25.76 26.69 -5.72
N SER A 346 -24.42 26.63 -6.02
CA SER A 346 -23.49 27.73 -5.73
C SER A 346 -23.89 29.02 -6.44
N GLN A 347 -24.32 28.97 -7.71
CA GLN A 347 -24.78 30.14 -8.45
C GLN A 347 -26.08 30.71 -7.88
N HIS A 348 -27.02 29.85 -7.47
CA HIS A 348 -28.25 30.26 -6.84
C HIS A 348 -27.99 30.88 -5.48
N GLY A 349 -27.20 30.23 -4.63
CA GLY A 349 -26.84 30.71 -3.32
C GLY A 349 -26.07 32.04 -3.37
N PHE A 350 -25.20 32.25 -4.36
CA PHE A 350 -24.51 33.53 -4.56
C PHE A 350 -25.49 34.68 -4.88
N ARG A 351 -26.56 34.42 -5.66
CA ARG A 351 -27.59 35.44 -5.96
C ARG A 351 -28.38 35.83 -4.72
N GLU A 352 -28.59 34.90 -3.80
CA GLU A 352 -29.37 35.12 -2.59
C GLU A 352 -28.55 35.71 -1.45
N THR A 353 -27.34 35.19 -1.26
CA THR A 353 -26.51 35.50 -0.06
C THR A 353 -25.31 36.40 -0.36
N GLY A 354 -24.87 36.51 -1.62
CA GLY A 354 -23.66 37.19 -2.03
C GLY A 354 -22.35 36.42 -1.68
N VAL A 355 -22.47 35.23 -1.10
CA VAL A 355 -21.33 34.40 -0.69
C VAL A 355 -20.99 33.40 -1.80
N ARG A 356 -19.71 33.28 -2.15
CA ARG A 356 -19.23 32.28 -3.12
C ARG A 356 -19.02 30.94 -2.41
N ILE A 357 -19.78 29.93 -2.83
CA ILE A 357 -19.69 28.57 -2.32
C ILE A 357 -18.71 27.79 -3.19
N PRO A 358 -17.67 27.16 -2.61
CA PRO A 358 -16.72 26.31 -3.35
C PRO A 358 -17.44 25.11 -3.98
N THR A 359 -16.95 24.63 -5.16
CA THR A 359 -17.56 23.50 -5.88
C THR A 359 -16.51 22.48 -6.37
N HIS A 360 -15.33 22.48 -5.76
CA HIS A 360 -14.26 21.57 -6.15
C HIS A 360 -14.39 20.18 -5.51
N ASP A 361 -14.97 20.10 -4.31
CA ASP A 361 -15.29 18.87 -3.58
C ASP A 361 -16.55 19.04 -2.71
N ALA A 362 -17.13 17.91 -2.27
CA ALA A 362 -18.39 17.88 -1.53
C ALA A 362 -18.26 18.50 -0.12
N GLU A 363 -17.15 18.28 0.58
CA GLU A 363 -16.92 18.85 1.92
C GLU A 363 -16.87 20.38 1.87
N SER A 364 -16.03 20.93 0.99
CA SER A 364 -15.90 22.38 0.83
C SER A 364 -17.22 23.03 0.40
N PHE A 365 -18.00 22.34 -0.46
CA PHE A 365 -19.33 22.79 -0.87
C PHE A 365 -20.30 22.83 0.30
N ILE A 366 -20.40 21.80 1.13
CA ILE A 366 -21.29 21.76 2.30
C ILE A 366 -20.88 22.80 3.34
N ARG A 367 -19.58 22.93 3.65
CA ARG A 367 -19.06 23.93 4.60
C ARG A 367 -19.32 25.35 4.10
N GLY A 368 -19.04 25.64 2.83
CA GLY A 368 -19.33 26.93 2.23
C GLY A 368 -20.83 27.24 2.14
N SER A 369 -21.68 26.25 1.93
CA SER A 369 -23.14 26.41 1.98
C SER A 369 -23.64 26.69 3.39
N ALA A 370 -23.00 26.13 4.42
CA ALA A 370 -23.29 26.41 5.82
C ALA A 370 -22.86 27.84 6.20
N GLU A 371 -21.70 28.30 5.75
CA GLU A 371 -21.23 29.69 5.92
C GLU A 371 -22.15 30.68 5.23
N ALA A 372 -22.70 30.31 4.06
CA ALA A 372 -23.72 31.09 3.36
C ALA A 372 -25.09 31.07 4.02
N GLY A 373 -25.31 30.28 5.06
CA GLY A 373 -26.57 30.15 5.78
C GLY A 373 -27.65 29.35 5.05
N LEU A 374 -27.30 28.62 3.99
CA LEU A 374 -28.24 27.80 3.22
C LEU A 374 -28.54 26.45 3.89
N LEU A 375 -27.60 25.95 4.69
CA LEU A 375 -27.78 24.73 5.45
C LEU A 375 -27.07 24.85 6.81
N ARG A 376 -27.37 23.90 7.70
CA ARG A 376 -26.75 23.79 9.02
C ARG A 376 -26.13 22.41 9.19
N ILE A 377 -24.87 22.34 9.53
CA ILE A 377 -24.18 21.12 9.91
C ILE A 377 -24.55 20.81 11.37
N VAL A 378 -25.10 19.62 11.62
CA VAL A 378 -25.54 19.19 12.95
C VAL A 378 -24.49 18.29 13.60
N ARG A 379 -23.80 17.47 12.76
CA ARG A 379 -22.74 16.55 13.17
C ARG A 379 -21.70 16.38 12.07
#